data_efb687b2b6b39ad08cef779dea764c74
#
_entry.id   efb687b2b6b39ad08cef779dea764c74
#
_cell.length_a   1.000
_cell.length_b   1.000
_cell.length_c   1.000
_cell.angle_alpha   90.00
_cell.angle_beta   90.00
_cell.angle_gamma   90.00
#
_symmetry.space_group_name_H-M   'P 1'
#
loop_
_entity.id
_entity.type
_entity.pdbx_description
1 polymer ?
#
loop_
_entity_poly.entity_id
_entity_poly.type
_entity_poly.pdbx_seq_one_letter_code
_entity_poly.pdbx_strand_id
1 'polypeptide(L)'
;MAENIYYGNKSEIKEMINNGRVDINTPGKYGFTYLMYAIYIQKYDMAKLLLKLGADPNLLSYVNHPVEGDNPDYIKREEGTFRLMPLSFVCGHPDWDIKYIKLLIEYGADVNATIPFTPIHELIVGGAGDMERIKYLMNHSLDLNVPDNSGDTPIITAAIVRELDLVEYFLDNGAKPNHINKDGVSLGYKLQQQIERKLGTPEYLTHAEEIIERLKKMGIKFPVTKSKRVEEDSTSISNESNMNQCKTDENKTEWKWM
;
A
#
# COMPACT_ATOMS: atom_id res chain seq x y z
N MET A 1 -22.05 -13.88 7.86
CA MET A 1 -21.57 -12.47 7.89
C MET A 1 -21.26 -11.93 6.48
N ALA A 2 -20.39 -12.56 5.69
CA ALA A 2 -20.08 -12.11 4.32
C ALA A 2 -21.32 -11.99 3.42
N GLU A 3 -22.23 -12.96 3.46
CA GLU A 3 -23.49 -12.92 2.74
C GLU A 3 -24.35 -11.70 3.14
N ASN A 4 -24.44 -11.41 4.43
CA ASN A 4 -25.15 -10.21 4.92
C ASN A 4 -24.49 -8.90 4.46
N ILE A 5 -23.16 -8.88 4.31
CA ILE A 5 -22.46 -7.74 3.72
C ILE A 5 -22.80 -7.60 2.23
N TYR A 6 -22.79 -8.71 1.50
CA TYR A 6 -23.11 -8.73 0.07
C TYR A 6 -24.52 -8.24 -0.22
N TYR A 7 -25.53 -8.74 0.53
CA TYR A 7 -26.94 -8.33 0.35
C TYR A 7 -27.31 -7.02 1.05
N GLY A 8 -26.45 -6.45 1.87
CA GLY A 8 -26.70 -5.18 2.52
C GLY A 8 -27.55 -5.26 3.81
N ASN A 9 -27.57 -6.39 4.48
CA ASN A 9 -28.39 -6.68 5.67
C ASN A 9 -27.83 -6.02 6.94
N LYS A 10 -27.92 -4.68 7.05
CA LYS A 10 -27.32 -3.89 8.15
C LYS A 10 -27.83 -4.25 9.53
N SER A 11 -29.11 -4.59 9.67
CA SER A 11 -29.71 -4.99 10.94
C SER A 11 -29.14 -6.30 11.47
N GLU A 12 -29.07 -7.31 10.59
CA GLU A 12 -28.52 -8.63 10.92
C GLU A 12 -27.04 -8.55 11.31
N ILE A 13 -26.27 -7.74 10.58
CA ILE A 13 -24.85 -7.50 10.88
C ILE A 13 -24.68 -6.91 12.29
N LYS A 14 -25.47 -5.88 12.63
CA LYS A 14 -25.43 -5.28 13.96
C LYS A 14 -25.80 -6.29 15.05
N GLU A 15 -26.82 -7.09 14.81
CA GLU A 15 -27.25 -8.12 15.76
C GLU A 15 -26.16 -9.18 15.98
N MET A 16 -25.55 -9.70 14.90
CA MET A 16 -24.51 -10.70 14.97
C MET A 16 -23.27 -10.24 15.75
N ILE A 17 -22.93 -8.96 15.61
CA ILE A 17 -21.79 -8.37 16.32
C ILE A 17 -22.16 -8.09 17.78
N ASN A 18 -23.31 -7.44 18.03
CA ASN A 18 -23.71 -7.04 19.37
C ASN A 18 -23.99 -8.21 20.32
N ASN A 19 -24.46 -9.34 19.78
CA ASN A 19 -24.69 -10.54 20.60
C ASN A 19 -23.48 -11.49 20.68
N GLY A 20 -22.31 -11.05 20.14
CA GLY A 20 -21.07 -11.82 20.20
C GLY A 20 -21.01 -13.05 19.31
N ARG A 21 -21.96 -13.22 18.38
CA ARG A 21 -21.92 -14.34 17.41
C ARG A 21 -20.74 -14.24 16.45
N VAL A 22 -20.25 -13.02 16.19
CA VAL A 22 -19.14 -12.73 15.27
C VAL A 22 -18.23 -11.70 15.90
N ASP A 23 -16.95 -12.01 15.95
CA ASP A 23 -15.92 -11.02 16.17
C ASP A 23 -15.63 -10.31 14.83
N ILE A 24 -15.85 -9.00 14.81
CA ILE A 24 -15.74 -8.17 13.61
C ILE A 24 -14.33 -8.17 13.00
N ASN A 25 -13.31 -8.43 13.81
CA ASN A 25 -11.91 -8.42 13.42
C ASN A 25 -11.35 -9.82 13.10
N THR A 26 -12.15 -10.88 13.27
CA THR A 26 -11.72 -12.21 12.84
C THR A 26 -11.77 -12.34 11.32
N PRO A 27 -10.68 -12.74 10.65
CA PRO A 27 -10.69 -13.02 9.22
C PRO A 27 -11.66 -14.16 8.88
N GLY A 28 -12.34 -14.03 7.75
CA GLY A 28 -13.19 -15.08 7.20
C GLY A 28 -12.37 -16.24 6.62
N LYS A 29 -13.07 -17.26 6.10
CA LYS A 29 -12.49 -18.51 5.57
C LYS A 29 -11.33 -18.31 4.57
N TYR A 30 -11.38 -17.23 3.79
CA TYR A 30 -10.36 -16.89 2.78
C TYR A 30 -9.34 -15.85 3.26
N GLY A 31 -9.33 -15.55 4.56
CA GLY A 31 -8.36 -14.60 5.15
C GLY A 31 -8.73 -13.12 5.01
N PHE A 32 -9.81 -12.77 4.31
CA PHE A 32 -10.33 -11.41 4.30
C PHE A 32 -10.96 -11.07 5.65
N THR A 33 -10.62 -9.88 6.18
CA THR A 33 -11.46 -9.27 7.22
C THR A 33 -12.80 -8.85 6.61
N TYR A 34 -13.84 -8.73 7.43
CA TYR A 34 -15.15 -8.27 6.92
C TYR A 34 -15.11 -6.87 6.33
N LEU A 35 -14.28 -6.00 6.91
CA LEU A 35 -14.01 -4.66 6.37
C LEU A 35 -13.38 -4.76 4.98
N MET A 36 -12.33 -5.54 4.84
CA MET A 36 -11.64 -5.71 3.56
C MET A 36 -12.56 -6.30 2.50
N TYR A 37 -13.40 -7.27 2.86
CA TYR A 37 -14.40 -7.82 1.96
C TYR A 37 -15.41 -6.76 1.49
N ALA A 38 -15.94 -5.95 2.42
CA ALA A 38 -16.89 -4.88 2.07
C ALA A 38 -16.26 -3.84 1.13
N ILE A 39 -14.97 -3.51 1.34
CA ILE A 39 -14.20 -2.62 0.47
C ILE A 39 -14.01 -3.27 -0.91
N TYR A 40 -13.56 -4.52 -0.95
CA TYR A 40 -13.30 -5.26 -2.18
C TYR A 40 -14.53 -5.32 -3.10
N ILE A 41 -15.70 -5.63 -2.55
CA ILE A 41 -16.97 -5.63 -3.33
C ILE A 41 -17.61 -4.23 -3.46
N GLN A 42 -16.87 -3.18 -3.11
CA GLN A 42 -17.25 -1.77 -3.22
C GLN A 42 -18.58 -1.40 -2.51
N LYS A 43 -18.90 -2.05 -1.39
CA LYS A 43 -20.05 -1.73 -0.54
C LYS A 43 -19.70 -0.66 0.50
N TYR A 44 -19.59 0.60 0.06
CA TYR A 44 -19.18 1.74 0.89
C TYR A 44 -19.97 1.84 2.20
N ASP A 45 -21.29 1.76 2.15
CA ASP A 45 -22.14 1.86 3.34
C ASP A 45 -21.91 0.73 4.34
N MET A 46 -21.50 -0.46 3.85
CA MET A 46 -21.14 -1.58 4.68
C MET A 46 -19.77 -1.41 5.31
N ALA A 47 -18.77 -0.98 4.54
CA ALA A 47 -17.46 -0.62 5.07
C ALA A 47 -17.59 0.43 6.18
N LYS A 48 -18.37 1.49 5.94
CA LYS A 48 -18.65 2.53 6.94
C LYS A 48 -19.38 1.99 8.18
N LEU A 49 -20.34 1.07 8.00
CA LEU A 49 -21.02 0.43 9.12
C LEU A 49 -20.04 -0.42 9.95
N LEU A 50 -19.21 -1.25 9.31
CA LEU A 50 -18.25 -2.11 9.98
C LEU A 50 -17.25 -1.29 10.79
N LEU A 51 -16.71 -0.20 10.22
CA LEU A 51 -15.82 0.72 10.93
C LEU A 51 -16.52 1.35 12.15
N LYS A 52 -17.79 1.77 12.01
CA LYS A 52 -18.60 2.28 13.15
C LYS A 52 -18.81 1.24 14.24
N LEU A 53 -18.83 -0.03 13.89
CA LEU A 53 -18.99 -1.15 14.83
C LEU A 53 -17.67 -1.67 15.40
N GLY A 54 -16.54 -1.01 15.10
CA GLY A 54 -15.23 -1.31 15.66
C GLY A 54 -14.34 -2.21 14.81
N ALA A 55 -14.62 -2.33 13.50
CA ALA A 55 -13.66 -2.95 12.60
C ALA A 55 -12.35 -2.15 12.58
N ASP A 56 -11.23 -2.83 12.74
CA ASP A 56 -9.90 -2.23 12.71
C ASP A 56 -9.48 -1.95 11.25
N PRO A 57 -9.27 -0.67 10.86
CA PRO A 57 -8.84 -0.31 9.51
C PRO A 57 -7.38 -0.69 9.21
N ASN A 58 -6.62 -1.10 10.22
CA ASN A 58 -5.22 -1.50 10.09
C ASN A 58 -5.02 -3.01 10.17
N LEU A 59 -6.11 -3.77 10.29
CA LEU A 59 -6.01 -5.21 10.40
C LEU A 59 -5.63 -5.83 9.06
N LEU A 60 -4.54 -6.58 9.07
CA LEU A 60 -3.99 -7.25 7.92
C LEU A 60 -4.89 -8.43 7.50
N SER A 61 -5.29 -8.45 6.24
CA SER A 61 -5.98 -9.59 5.63
C SER A 61 -4.95 -10.55 5.02
N TYR A 62 -5.15 -11.85 5.24
CA TYR A 62 -4.34 -12.93 4.66
C TYR A 62 -5.18 -13.70 3.65
N VAL A 63 -4.97 -13.48 2.37
CA VAL A 63 -5.79 -14.11 1.33
C VAL A 63 -5.10 -15.36 0.82
N ASN A 64 -5.69 -16.52 1.05
CA ASN A 64 -5.14 -17.82 0.68
C ASN A 64 -5.61 -18.34 -0.69
N HIS A 65 -6.43 -17.58 -1.42
CA HIS A 65 -6.95 -18.00 -2.73
C HIS A 65 -7.11 -16.84 -3.70
N PRO A 66 -6.78 -17.03 -4.99
CA PRO A 66 -7.17 -16.06 -6.01
C PRO A 66 -8.71 -16.03 -6.06
N VAL A 67 -9.26 -14.83 -5.98
CA VAL A 67 -10.68 -14.61 -6.23
C VAL A 67 -10.88 -14.81 -7.72
N GLU A 68 -11.74 -15.77 -8.12
CA GLU A 68 -12.04 -15.99 -9.55
C GLU A 68 -12.57 -14.69 -10.18
N GLY A 69 -11.86 -14.20 -11.17
CA GLY A 69 -12.27 -13.04 -11.98
C GLY A 69 -11.32 -11.84 -11.97
N ASP A 70 -10.33 -11.80 -11.09
CA ASP A 70 -9.41 -10.66 -11.01
C ASP A 70 -8.05 -10.94 -11.65
N ASN A 71 -7.46 -9.86 -12.19
CA ASN A 71 -6.22 -9.85 -12.93
C ASN A 71 -5.11 -10.70 -12.25
N PRO A 72 -4.67 -11.80 -12.90
CA PRO A 72 -3.71 -12.73 -12.31
C PRO A 72 -2.32 -12.14 -12.07
N ASP A 73 -2.01 -10.96 -12.60
CA ASP A 73 -0.70 -10.33 -12.49
C ASP A 73 -0.46 -9.70 -11.12
N TYR A 74 -1.53 -9.39 -10.36
CA TYR A 74 -1.43 -8.88 -8.99
C TYR A 74 -1.24 -9.99 -7.93
N ILE A 75 -1.40 -11.26 -8.34
CA ILE A 75 -1.63 -12.37 -7.40
C ILE A 75 -0.48 -13.37 -7.35
N LYS A 76 0.57 -13.23 -8.16
CA LYS A 76 1.70 -14.19 -8.19
C LYS A 76 2.95 -13.67 -7.52
N ARG A 77 2.97 -13.65 -6.17
CA ARG A 77 4.24 -13.67 -5.43
C ARG A 77 4.14 -14.68 -4.29
N GLU A 78 4.81 -15.82 -4.51
CA GLU A 78 5.23 -16.85 -3.57
C GLU A 78 4.19 -17.41 -2.55
N GLU A 79 3.91 -18.70 -2.71
CA GLU A 79 3.20 -19.56 -1.76
C GLU A 79 1.94 -18.97 -1.07
N GLY A 80 0.91 -18.69 -1.86
CA GLY A 80 -0.47 -18.85 -1.41
C GLY A 80 -1.03 -17.84 -0.41
N THR A 81 -0.26 -16.88 0.09
CA THR A 81 -0.77 -15.96 1.12
C THR A 81 -0.53 -14.50 0.72
N PHE A 82 -1.61 -13.79 0.34
CA PHE A 82 -1.55 -12.34 0.13
C PHE A 82 -1.81 -11.65 1.46
N ARG A 83 -0.97 -10.66 1.76
CA ARG A 83 -1.18 -9.75 2.87
C ARG A 83 -1.71 -8.44 2.32
N LEU A 84 -2.87 -8.01 2.74
CA LEU A 84 -3.52 -6.79 2.26
C LEU A 84 -3.96 -5.94 3.45
N MET A 85 -3.51 -4.69 3.48
CA MET A 85 -4.07 -3.68 4.38
C MET A 85 -5.10 -2.84 3.64
N PRO A 86 -6.23 -2.48 4.27
CA PRO A 86 -7.31 -1.76 3.60
C PRO A 86 -6.87 -0.49 2.89
N LEU A 87 -6.04 0.35 3.53
CA LEU A 87 -5.62 1.61 2.93
C LEU A 87 -4.65 1.41 1.75
N SER A 88 -3.63 0.57 1.89
CA SER A 88 -2.70 0.26 0.80
C SER A 88 -3.42 -0.36 -0.39
N PHE A 89 -4.36 -1.27 -0.12
CA PHE A 89 -5.17 -1.89 -1.16
C PHE A 89 -5.99 -0.87 -1.95
N VAL A 90 -6.67 0.05 -1.28
CA VAL A 90 -7.44 1.11 -1.96
C VAL A 90 -6.54 2.06 -2.73
N CYS A 91 -5.36 2.39 -2.20
CA CYS A 91 -4.38 3.23 -2.87
C CYS A 91 -3.86 2.63 -4.19
N GLY A 92 -3.70 1.31 -4.25
CA GLY A 92 -3.27 0.61 -5.47
C GLY A 92 -4.34 0.48 -6.57
N HIS A 93 -5.57 0.95 -6.32
CA HIS A 93 -6.68 0.88 -7.28
C HIS A 93 -7.08 2.28 -7.77
N PRO A 94 -6.53 2.77 -8.89
CA PRO A 94 -6.75 4.14 -9.36
C PRO A 94 -8.21 4.44 -9.71
N ASP A 95 -8.94 3.45 -10.20
CA ASP A 95 -10.35 3.61 -10.61
C ASP A 95 -11.34 3.68 -9.44
N TRP A 96 -10.85 3.45 -8.21
CA TRP A 96 -11.72 3.49 -7.04
C TRP A 96 -11.90 4.91 -6.52
N ASP A 97 -13.09 5.19 -6.01
CA ASP A 97 -13.43 6.50 -5.47
C ASP A 97 -12.60 6.83 -4.21
N ILE A 98 -12.00 8.00 -4.19
CA ILE A 98 -11.20 8.53 -3.05
C ILE A 98 -11.97 8.49 -1.72
N LYS A 99 -13.31 8.38 -1.76
CA LYS A 99 -14.13 8.26 -0.55
C LYS A 99 -13.73 7.10 0.36
N TYR A 100 -13.17 6.01 -0.21
CA TYR A 100 -12.67 4.88 0.59
C TYR A 100 -11.39 5.24 1.35
N ILE A 101 -10.47 5.97 0.71
CA ILE A 101 -9.28 6.52 1.38
C ILE A 101 -9.70 7.44 2.53
N LYS A 102 -10.61 8.39 2.23
CA LYS A 102 -11.15 9.34 3.21
C LYS A 102 -11.80 8.61 4.38
N LEU A 103 -12.63 7.62 4.09
CA LEU A 103 -13.30 6.81 5.12
C LEU A 103 -12.30 6.08 6.02
N LEU A 104 -11.32 5.40 5.44
CA LEU A 104 -10.34 4.63 6.20
C LEU A 104 -9.50 5.53 7.11
N ILE A 105 -9.05 6.67 6.61
CA ILE A 105 -8.26 7.64 7.39
C ILE A 105 -9.11 8.28 8.49
N GLU A 106 -10.40 8.61 8.23
CA GLU A 106 -11.35 9.09 9.25
C GLU A 106 -11.45 8.13 10.44
N TYR A 107 -11.33 6.83 10.18
CA TYR A 107 -11.39 5.78 11.21
C TYR A 107 -10.02 5.29 11.69
N GLY A 108 -8.95 6.02 11.42
CA GLY A 108 -7.62 5.77 11.98
C GLY A 108 -6.74 4.81 11.21
N ALA A 109 -6.95 4.66 9.90
CA ALA A 109 -5.99 3.95 9.06
C ALA A 109 -4.64 4.66 9.07
N ASP A 110 -3.56 3.89 9.24
CA ASP A 110 -2.20 4.40 9.25
C ASP A 110 -1.73 4.72 7.82
N VAL A 111 -1.55 6.01 7.54
CA VAL A 111 -1.07 6.48 6.23
C VAL A 111 0.40 6.14 5.97
N ASN A 112 1.15 5.80 7.01
CA ASN A 112 2.57 5.45 6.98
C ASN A 112 2.82 3.95 7.20
N ALA A 113 1.77 3.12 7.14
CA ALA A 113 1.93 1.68 7.26
C ALA A 113 2.96 1.15 6.25
N THR A 114 3.89 0.30 6.73
CA THR A 114 4.99 -0.22 5.90
C THR A 114 4.83 -1.70 5.53
N ILE A 115 3.88 -2.39 6.14
CA ILE A 115 3.64 -3.82 5.97
C ILE A 115 2.21 -4.04 5.48
N PRO A 116 1.98 -4.82 4.43
CA PRO A 116 2.97 -5.40 3.50
C PRO A 116 3.49 -4.39 2.49
N PHE A 117 2.72 -3.34 2.21
CA PHE A 117 3.01 -2.27 1.24
C PHE A 117 2.58 -0.93 1.81
N THR A 118 3.36 0.10 1.55
CA THR A 118 3.03 1.44 2.01
C THR A 118 1.95 2.06 1.11
N PRO A 119 0.94 2.74 1.68
CA PRO A 119 -0.14 3.35 0.89
C PRO A 119 0.35 4.29 -0.21
N ILE A 120 1.38 5.09 0.08
CA ILE A 120 1.91 6.06 -0.91
C ILE A 120 2.60 5.37 -2.09
N HIS A 121 3.36 4.28 -1.86
CA HIS A 121 4.01 3.57 -2.95
C HIS A 121 3.00 2.86 -3.85
N GLU A 122 1.97 2.23 -3.25
CA GLU A 122 0.86 1.66 -4.00
C GLU A 122 0.14 2.71 -4.85
N LEU A 123 -0.09 3.91 -4.29
CA LEU A 123 -0.71 5.01 -5.01
C LEU A 123 0.14 5.50 -6.19
N ILE A 124 1.47 5.59 -6.02
CA ILE A 124 2.38 6.01 -7.08
C ILE A 124 2.44 4.97 -8.20
N VAL A 125 2.50 3.69 -7.85
CA VAL A 125 2.62 2.58 -8.82
C VAL A 125 1.30 2.33 -9.53
N GLY A 126 0.17 2.32 -8.80
CA GLY A 126 -1.15 2.01 -9.34
C GLY A 126 -1.82 3.18 -10.05
N GLY A 127 -1.61 4.39 -9.58
CA GLY A 127 -2.30 5.59 -10.04
C GLY A 127 -1.36 6.76 -10.25
N ALA A 128 -0.27 6.55 -11.02
CA ALA A 128 0.74 7.55 -11.27
C ALA A 128 0.13 8.92 -11.58
N GLY A 129 0.45 9.93 -10.76
CA GLY A 129 -0.04 11.29 -10.95
C GLY A 129 -1.41 11.62 -10.31
N ASP A 130 -2.03 10.74 -9.53
CA ASP A 130 -3.25 11.08 -8.78
C ASP A 130 -2.94 12.08 -7.63
N MET A 131 -2.79 13.33 -8.04
CA MET A 131 -2.43 14.43 -7.14
C MET A 131 -3.50 14.71 -6.08
N GLU A 132 -4.79 14.40 -6.32
CA GLU A 132 -5.82 14.59 -5.31
C GLU A 132 -5.61 13.65 -4.12
N ARG A 133 -5.37 12.37 -4.40
CA ARG A 133 -5.14 11.35 -3.37
C ARG A 133 -3.81 11.58 -2.65
N ILE A 134 -2.74 11.90 -3.39
CA ILE A 134 -1.42 12.22 -2.82
C ILE A 134 -1.52 13.39 -1.84
N LYS A 135 -2.13 14.51 -2.27
CA LYS A 135 -2.34 15.68 -1.40
C LYS A 135 -3.20 15.35 -0.18
N TYR A 136 -4.20 14.47 -0.37
CA TYR A 136 -5.02 14.05 0.76
C TYR A 136 -4.21 13.27 1.80
N LEU A 137 -3.36 12.31 1.38
CA LEU A 137 -2.47 11.60 2.30
C LEU A 137 -1.50 12.56 2.99
N MET A 138 -0.91 13.52 2.25
CA MET A 138 0.03 14.50 2.82
C MET A 138 -0.63 15.38 3.89
N ASN A 139 -1.90 15.75 3.71
CA ASN A 139 -2.65 16.51 4.72
C ASN A 139 -2.97 15.69 5.98
N HIS A 140 -2.69 14.38 5.97
CA HIS A 140 -2.89 13.47 7.10
C HIS A 140 -1.57 12.87 7.62
N SER A 141 -0.52 13.70 7.68
CA SER A 141 0.78 13.36 8.27
C SER A 141 1.55 12.25 7.55
N LEU A 142 1.41 12.16 6.22
CA LEU A 142 2.24 11.29 5.41
C LEU A 142 3.72 11.66 5.56
N ASP A 143 4.56 10.68 5.86
CA ASP A 143 6.02 10.82 5.78
C ASP A 143 6.50 10.54 4.34
N LEU A 144 6.98 11.58 3.65
CA LEU A 144 7.53 11.47 2.31
C LEU A 144 8.88 10.73 2.24
N ASN A 145 9.39 10.27 3.39
CA ASN A 145 10.65 9.53 3.47
C ASN A 145 10.45 8.10 3.96
N VAL A 146 9.20 7.64 4.11
CA VAL A 146 8.92 6.26 4.47
C VAL A 146 9.41 5.32 3.37
N PRO A 147 10.28 4.34 3.67
CA PRO A 147 10.74 3.39 2.66
C PRO A 147 9.74 2.25 2.49
N ASP A 148 9.68 1.71 1.28
CA ASP A 148 9.03 0.43 1.02
C ASP A 148 9.92 -0.77 1.39
N ASN A 149 9.48 -1.99 1.04
CA ASN A 149 10.23 -3.22 1.31
C ASN A 149 11.58 -3.30 0.58
N SER A 150 11.75 -2.57 -0.52
CA SER A 150 13.02 -2.46 -1.27
C SER A 150 13.93 -1.37 -0.70
N GLY A 151 13.42 -0.59 0.25
CA GLY A 151 14.07 0.59 0.78
C GLY A 151 13.89 1.82 -0.11
N ASP A 152 13.04 1.76 -1.13
CA ASP A 152 12.74 2.92 -1.96
C ASP A 152 11.84 3.89 -1.18
N THR A 153 12.21 5.17 -1.17
CA THR A 153 11.31 6.23 -0.68
C THR A 153 10.34 6.65 -1.78
N PRO A 154 9.20 7.30 -1.46
CA PRO A 154 8.23 7.73 -2.46
C PRO A 154 8.84 8.48 -3.65
N ILE A 155 9.85 9.33 -3.41
CA ILE A 155 10.53 10.07 -4.47
C ILE A 155 11.36 9.18 -5.40
N ILE A 156 11.97 8.11 -4.88
CA ILE A 156 12.70 7.13 -5.70
C ILE A 156 11.69 6.33 -6.53
N THR A 157 10.58 5.90 -5.93
CA THR A 157 9.49 5.20 -6.63
C THR A 157 8.91 6.06 -7.75
N ALA A 158 8.66 7.36 -7.51
CA ALA A 158 8.21 8.29 -8.55
C ALA A 158 9.20 8.35 -9.73
N ALA A 159 10.50 8.40 -9.46
CA ALA A 159 11.53 8.36 -10.51
C ALA A 159 11.57 6.99 -11.23
N ILE A 160 11.29 5.88 -10.53
CA ILE A 160 11.24 4.55 -11.13
C ILE A 160 10.09 4.46 -12.14
N VAL A 161 8.90 4.95 -11.79
CA VAL A 161 7.73 4.97 -12.68
C VAL A 161 7.74 6.13 -13.66
N ARG A 162 8.77 6.99 -13.61
CA ARG A 162 9.02 8.12 -14.51
C ARG A 162 8.06 9.29 -14.37
N GLU A 163 7.49 9.50 -13.21
CA GLU A 163 6.64 10.63 -12.87
C GLU A 163 7.48 11.79 -12.32
N LEU A 164 8.14 12.54 -13.24
CA LEU A 164 9.09 13.59 -12.86
C LEU A 164 8.41 14.79 -12.20
N ASP A 165 7.18 15.14 -12.61
CA ASP A 165 6.39 16.18 -11.95
C ASP A 165 6.14 15.82 -10.49
N LEU A 166 5.94 14.53 -10.20
CA LEU A 166 5.77 14.04 -8.84
C LEU A 166 7.09 14.05 -8.06
N VAL A 167 8.22 13.79 -8.72
CA VAL A 167 9.55 13.95 -8.12
C VAL A 167 9.76 15.39 -7.68
N GLU A 168 9.46 16.37 -8.55
CA GLU A 168 9.57 17.79 -8.20
C GLU A 168 8.64 18.17 -7.06
N TYR A 169 7.38 17.71 -7.13
CA TYR A 169 6.41 17.97 -6.09
C TYR A 169 6.87 17.44 -4.72
N PHE A 170 7.45 16.23 -4.67
CA PHE A 170 7.99 15.69 -3.43
C PHE A 170 9.22 16.48 -2.93
N LEU A 171 10.11 16.91 -3.83
CA LEU A 171 11.25 17.79 -3.46
C LEU A 171 10.76 19.12 -2.87
N ASP A 172 9.71 19.71 -3.44
CA ASP A 172 9.12 20.96 -2.94
C ASP A 172 8.49 20.82 -1.56
N ASN A 173 8.06 19.61 -1.22
CA ASN A 173 7.40 19.28 0.05
C ASN A 173 8.31 18.56 1.06
N GLY A 174 9.64 18.60 0.88
CA GLY A 174 10.61 18.18 1.88
C GLY A 174 11.03 16.72 1.83
N ALA A 175 10.79 16.02 0.71
CA ALA A 175 11.37 14.70 0.50
C ALA A 175 12.90 14.78 0.45
N LYS A 176 13.58 13.82 1.07
CA LYS A 176 15.06 13.75 1.15
C LYS A 176 15.62 13.08 -0.10
N PRO A 177 16.33 13.80 -0.98
CA PRO A 177 16.82 13.23 -2.23
C PRO A 177 18.08 12.36 -2.09
N ASN A 178 18.72 12.36 -0.92
CA ASN A 178 19.98 11.66 -0.65
C ASN A 178 19.80 10.26 -0.06
N HIS A 179 18.56 9.79 0.05
CA HIS A 179 18.27 8.44 0.50
C HIS A 179 18.84 7.40 -0.48
N ILE A 180 19.30 6.28 0.05
CA ILE A 180 19.84 5.15 -0.72
C ILE A 180 19.06 3.90 -0.30
N ASN A 181 18.48 3.21 -1.27
CA ASN A 181 17.71 1.99 -1.02
C ASN A 181 18.63 0.77 -0.73
N LYS A 182 18.02 -0.38 -0.44
CA LYS A 182 18.73 -1.63 -0.15
C LYS A 182 19.65 -2.11 -1.29
N ASP A 183 19.35 -1.72 -2.52
CA ASP A 183 20.16 -2.04 -3.70
C ASP A 183 21.26 -1.02 -4.00
N GLY A 184 21.43 -0.01 -3.15
CA GLY A 184 22.44 1.05 -3.33
C GLY A 184 22.01 2.11 -4.36
N VAL A 185 20.71 2.22 -4.68
CA VAL A 185 20.15 3.17 -5.63
C VAL A 185 19.63 4.41 -4.89
N SER A 186 20.01 5.58 -5.38
CA SER A 186 19.46 6.87 -4.95
C SER A 186 18.67 7.53 -6.09
N LEU A 187 17.91 8.58 -5.78
CA LEU A 187 17.23 9.40 -6.80
C LEU A 187 18.21 9.86 -7.89
N GLY A 188 19.35 10.45 -7.49
CA GLY A 188 20.36 10.95 -8.44
C GLY A 188 20.92 9.85 -9.34
N TYR A 189 21.22 8.68 -8.78
CA TYR A 189 21.67 7.52 -9.56
C TYR A 189 20.59 7.07 -10.57
N LYS A 190 19.33 7.01 -10.15
CA LYS A 190 18.23 6.58 -11.01
C LYS A 190 18.02 7.51 -12.20
N LEU A 191 17.99 8.82 -11.97
CA LEU A 191 17.84 9.81 -13.03
C LEU A 191 19.03 9.79 -14.00
N GLN A 192 20.26 9.77 -13.48
CA GLN A 192 21.47 9.66 -14.29
C GLN A 192 21.44 8.42 -15.19
N GLN A 193 21.07 7.26 -14.63
CA GLN A 193 20.95 6.00 -15.40
C GLN A 193 19.92 6.11 -16.51
N GLN A 194 18.78 6.78 -16.27
CA GLN A 194 17.74 6.96 -17.28
C GLN A 194 18.22 7.85 -18.43
N ILE A 195 18.96 8.91 -18.14
CA ILE A 195 19.56 9.79 -19.15
C ILE A 195 20.64 9.06 -19.97
N GLU A 196 21.58 8.41 -19.30
CA GLU A 196 22.68 7.67 -19.95
C GLU A 196 22.16 6.57 -20.90
N ARG A 197 21.10 5.89 -20.50
CA ARG A 197 20.44 4.82 -21.29
C ARG A 197 19.39 5.35 -22.26
N LYS A 198 19.14 6.67 -22.30
CA LYS A 198 18.11 7.31 -23.11
C LYS A 198 16.72 6.68 -22.90
N LEU A 199 16.34 6.46 -21.64
CA LEU A 199 15.08 5.83 -21.27
C LEU A 199 13.98 6.89 -21.12
N GLY A 200 13.35 7.28 -22.21
CA GLY A 200 12.24 8.22 -22.23
C GLY A 200 12.19 9.05 -23.51
N THR A 201 11.23 9.96 -23.58
CA THR A 201 11.15 10.94 -24.67
C THR A 201 12.22 12.02 -24.49
N PRO A 202 12.56 12.80 -25.56
CA PRO A 202 13.48 13.93 -25.41
C PRO A 202 13.05 14.92 -24.31
N GLU A 203 11.75 15.21 -24.20
CA GLU A 203 11.17 16.10 -23.18
C GLU A 203 11.39 15.53 -21.77
N TYR A 204 11.16 14.23 -21.59
CA TYR A 204 11.42 13.54 -20.33
C TYR A 204 12.90 13.65 -19.93
N LEU A 205 13.81 13.41 -20.88
CA LEU A 205 15.26 13.46 -20.62
C LEU A 205 15.71 14.87 -20.24
N THR A 206 15.18 15.90 -20.93
CA THR A 206 15.44 17.30 -20.58
C THR A 206 14.96 17.62 -19.17
N HIS A 207 13.75 17.22 -18.82
CA HIS A 207 13.21 17.43 -17.47
C HIS A 207 14.04 16.68 -16.39
N ALA A 208 14.49 15.45 -16.70
CA ALA A 208 15.37 14.70 -15.79
C ALA A 208 16.71 15.41 -15.58
N GLU A 209 17.28 16.05 -16.64
CA GLU A 209 18.49 16.87 -16.55
C GLU A 209 18.26 18.12 -15.67
N GLU A 210 17.13 18.79 -15.80
CA GLU A 210 16.76 19.93 -14.96
C GLU A 210 16.67 19.54 -13.47
N ILE A 211 16.08 18.38 -13.17
CA ILE A 211 16.05 17.85 -11.80
C ILE A 211 17.47 17.54 -11.31
N ILE A 212 18.35 16.96 -12.13
CA ILE A 212 19.76 16.75 -11.75
C ILE A 212 20.45 18.08 -11.42
N GLU A 213 20.25 19.14 -12.21
CA GLU A 213 20.79 20.46 -11.91
C GLU A 213 20.24 21.03 -10.57
N ARG A 214 18.96 20.78 -10.28
CA ARG A 214 18.38 21.12 -8.97
C ARG A 214 19.06 20.33 -7.85
N LEU A 215 19.26 19.01 -8.00
CA LEU A 215 19.94 18.18 -7.02
C LEU A 215 21.38 18.60 -6.77
N LYS A 216 22.10 19.03 -7.81
CA LYS A 216 23.46 19.63 -7.67
C LYS A 216 23.43 20.90 -6.81
N LYS A 217 22.46 21.78 -7.03
CA LYS A 217 22.26 22.99 -6.21
C LYS A 217 21.93 22.65 -4.74
N MET A 218 21.30 21.49 -4.49
CA MET A 218 21.06 20.97 -3.15
C MET A 218 22.27 20.24 -2.54
N GLY A 219 23.43 20.23 -3.23
CA GLY A 219 24.70 19.68 -2.75
C GLY A 219 24.96 18.21 -3.10
N ILE A 220 24.14 17.59 -3.92
CA ILE A 220 24.39 16.22 -4.40
C ILE A 220 25.45 16.25 -5.48
N LYS A 221 26.52 15.46 -5.27
CA LYS A 221 27.64 15.39 -6.21
C LYS A 221 27.35 14.41 -7.34
N PHE A 222 27.64 14.81 -8.58
CA PHE A 222 27.55 13.96 -9.77
C PHE A 222 28.92 13.79 -10.42
N PRO A 223 29.18 12.64 -11.09
CA PRO A 223 28.28 11.50 -11.27
C PRO A 223 28.01 10.75 -9.97
N VAL A 224 26.78 10.25 -9.80
CA VAL A 224 26.42 9.38 -8.69
C VAL A 224 26.76 7.94 -9.06
N THR A 225 27.49 7.25 -8.18
CA THR A 225 27.75 5.81 -8.33
C THR A 225 26.78 5.01 -7.49
N LYS A 226 26.45 3.81 -7.96
CA LYS A 226 25.66 2.87 -7.18
C LYS A 226 26.45 2.49 -5.92
N SER A 227 25.84 2.67 -4.75
CA SER A 227 26.45 2.24 -3.49
C SER A 227 26.48 0.72 -3.38
N LYS A 228 27.34 0.18 -2.52
CA LYS A 228 27.29 -1.25 -2.20
C LYS A 228 25.95 -1.57 -1.56
N ARG A 229 25.40 -2.76 -1.86
CA ARG A 229 24.18 -3.25 -1.24
C ARG A 229 24.34 -3.23 0.28
N VAL A 230 23.34 -2.71 1.00
CA VAL A 230 23.29 -2.80 2.45
C VAL A 230 22.90 -4.24 2.78
N GLU A 231 23.85 -5.04 3.25
CA GLU A 231 23.55 -6.35 3.83
C GLU A 231 22.84 -6.08 5.18
N GLU A 232 21.57 -6.46 5.30
CA GLU A 232 20.92 -6.47 6.61
C GLU A 232 21.61 -7.53 7.46
N ASP A 233 22.17 -7.12 8.60
CA ASP A 233 22.62 -8.05 9.63
C ASP A 233 21.44 -8.96 10.01
N SER A 234 21.53 -10.23 9.64
CA SER A 234 20.49 -11.26 9.84
C SER A 234 20.27 -11.62 11.32
N THR A 235 20.62 -10.73 12.25
CA THR A 235 20.58 -10.99 13.70
C THR A 235 19.40 -10.35 14.44
N SER A 236 18.41 -9.76 13.77
CA SER A 236 17.30 -9.08 14.48
C SER A 236 15.90 -9.34 13.96
N ILE A 237 15.55 -10.55 13.55
CA ILE A 237 14.14 -10.95 13.42
C ILE A 237 13.96 -12.34 14.06
N SER A 238 14.08 -12.39 15.38
CA SER A 238 13.52 -13.48 16.20
C SER A 238 12.25 -12.99 16.93
N ASN A 239 11.24 -12.61 16.18
CA ASN A 239 9.89 -12.42 16.68
C ASN A 239 8.95 -13.49 16.09
N GLU A 240 9.38 -14.76 16.23
CA GLU A 240 8.53 -15.95 15.94
C GLU A 240 7.51 -16.28 17.04
N SER A 241 7.28 -15.39 18.00
CA SER A 241 6.45 -15.74 19.17
C SER A 241 4.94 -15.48 19.02
N ASN A 242 4.45 -15.02 17.84
CA ASN A 242 2.99 -14.84 17.65
C ASN A 242 2.37 -15.66 16.51
N MET A 243 3.09 -16.65 15.97
CA MET A 243 2.55 -17.51 14.88
C MET A 243 1.74 -18.73 15.38
N ASN A 244 1.62 -18.95 16.69
CA ASN A 244 1.05 -20.22 17.21
C ASN A 244 -0.34 -20.11 17.82
N GLN A 245 -1.14 -19.09 17.55
CA GLN A 245 -2.49 -18.98 18.12
C GLN A 245 -3.65 -19.08 17.12
N CYS A 246 -3.40 -19.53 15.90
CA CYS A 246 -4.49 -19.90 14.99
C CYS A 246 -4.44 -21.39 14.66
N LYS A 247 -4.51 -22.25 15.71
CA LYS A 247 -4.87 -23.65 15.51
C LYS A 247 -6.39 -23.74 15.34
N THR A 248 -6.74 -24.08 14.13
CA THR A 248 -8.04 -24.47 13.60
C THR A 248 -8.86 -25.30 14.58
N ASP A 249 -10.00 -24.77 15.03
CA ASP A 249 -11.14 -25.60 15.40
C ASP A 249 -11.78 -26.14 14.11
N GLU A 250 -11.40 -27.32 13.72
CA GLU A 250 -12.04 -28.09 12.67
C GLU A 250 -13.39 -28.64 13.20
N ASN A 251 -14.39 -27.77 13.31
CA ASN A 251 -15.76 -28.28 13.35
C ASN A 251 -16.79 -27.14 13.10
N LYS A 252 -17.53 -27.35 12.01
CA LYS A 252 -18.84 -26.78 11.67
C LYS A 252 -18.88 -25.33 11.20
N THR A 253 -18.87 -25.14 9.88
CA THR A 253 -20.05 -24.67 9.13
C THR A 253 -19.71 -24.64 7.63
N GLU A 254 -20.44 -25.46 6.86
CA GLU A 254 -20.40 -25.42 5.40
C GLU A 254 -20.91 -24.07 4.90
N TRP A 255 -20.03 -23.29 4.30
CA TRP A 255 -20.42 -22.13 3.51
C TRP A 255 -20.44 -22.55 2.04
N LYS A 256 -21.63 -22.78 1.49
CA LYS A 256 -21.81 -22.89 0.04
C LYS A 256 -21.83 -21.50 -0.54
N TRP A 257 -20.88 -21.23 -1.41
CA TRP A 257 -20.93 -20.08 -2.31
C TRP A 257 -21.63 -20.53 -3.59
N MET A 258 -22.78 -19.93 -3.91
CA MET A 258 -23.28 -19.82 -5.29
C MET A 258 -22.97 -18.42 -5.78
#